data_18dd615514510461020911dc5f20a35e
#
_entry.id   18dd615514510461020911dc5f20a35e
#
_cell.length_a   1.000
_cell.length_b   1.000
_cell.length_c   1.000
_cell.angle_alpha   90.00
_cell.angle_beta   90.00
_cell.angle_gamma   90.00
#
_symmetry.space_group_name_H-M   'P 1'
#
loop_
_entity.id
_entity.type
_entity.pdbx_description
1 polymer ?
#
loop_
_entity_poly.entity_id
_entity_poly.type
_entity_poly.pdbx_seq_one_letter_code
_entity_poly.pdbx_strand_id
1 'polypeptide(L)'
;MHHHQRTHFNRNVSINRIPVGGLNAQQAYDKVRKTKRQSKIYVNQKLVYSGPTTNAGFTTKDKAKVTAALHRQYTLFTSHKRVNLLVAPTKLDKSALSDINAAVTNQTQQMNAGRTAPHDAYALYKNGKVTVVPAVKGTQYSDEGLAKKLSKEFVNGTVYLKPKFITPLAANSPTVQNEKQRLTQLQHRAVTYRVQNKDYRFTTPEVISRATYQHGHYQFTTGPVKAKVAQINAKQATLGKSFKFKTADGKMVTTANAGTYGWKISSKQAGQSLATALASGKRHIDAKNDIYGKGYSHLGTGYANTSNHGIGDTYVAVSLAKQHAWFYKNGKCVLSTDIVSGTNNVGNRTPKGVWYIMYQQTPSVLRGLNDDGSKYA
;
A
#
# COMPACT_ATOMS: atom_id res chain seq x y z
N MET A 1 6.47 -49.66 -48.68
CA MET A 1 6.74 -48.90 -47.44
C MET A 1 5.72 -47.77 -47.21
N HIS A 2 5.39 -46.92 -48.17
CA HIS A 2 4.44 -45.83 -47.97
C HIS A 2 3.03 -46.24 -47.48
N HIS A 3 2.50 -47.36 -47.94
CA HIS A 3 1.16 -47.84 -47.57
C HIS A 3 1.11 -48.23 -46.07
N HIS A 4 2.12 -48.88 -45.56
CA HIS A 4 2.18 -49.31 -44.15
C HIS A 4 2.21 -48.13 -43.18
N GLN A 5 2.91 -47.02 -43.49
CA GLN A 5 2.97 -45.83 -42.66
C GLN A 5 1.66 -45.00 -42.62
N ARG A 6 0.83 -45.10 -43.67
CA ARG A 6 -0.50 -44.47 -43.68
C ARG A 6 -1.52 -45.23 -42.85
N THR A 7 -1.29 -46.52 -42.62
CA THR A 7 -2.28 -47.43 -42.02
C THR A 7 -1.85 -47.92 -40.63
N HIS A 8 -0.58 -47.83 -40.23
CA HIS A 8 -0.04 -48.34 -38.96
C HIS A 8 0.79 -47.30 -38.21
N PHE A 9 0.71 -47.34 -36.89
CA PHE A 9 1.54 -46.50 -36.03
C PHE A 9 3.02 -46.89 -36.13
N ASN A 10 3.92 -45.93 -36.13
CA ASN A 10 5.36 -46.15 -36.06
C ASN A 10 5.75 -46.95 -34.79
N ARG A 11 6.84 -47.72 -34.83
CA ARG A 11 7.22 -48.72 -33.85
C ARG A 11 7.21 -48.23 -32.38
N ASN A 12 7.64 -47.05 -32.12
CA ASN A 12 7.79 -46.47 -30.77
C ASN A 12 6.74 -45.41 -30.41
N VAL A 13 5.54 -45.52 -31.01
CA VAL A 13 4.42 -44.62 -30.74
C VAL A 13 3.54 -45.19 -29.61
N SER A 14 3.11 -44.32 -28.72
CA SER A 14 2.08 -44.58 -27.73
C SER A 14 0.94 -43.56 -27.83
N ILE A 15 -0.26 -43.92 -27.42
CA ILE A 15 -1.38 -43.05 -27.17
C ILE A 15 -1.59 -43.00 -25.65
N ASN A 16 -1.51 -41.81 -25.08
CA ASN A 16 -1.68 -41.64 -23.62
C ASN A 16 -0.82 -42.64 -22.84
N ARG A 17 0.43 -42.85 -23.26
CA ARG A 17 1.41 -43.84 -22.73
C ARG A 17 1.03 -45.30 -22.92
N ILE A 18 -0.06 -45.64 -23.65
CA ILE A 18 -0.38 -47.01 -24.04
C ILE A 18 0.34 -47.30 -25.36
N PRO A 19 1.26 -48.28 -25.43
CA PRO A 19 2.00 -48.58 -26.65
C PRO A 19 1.07 -49.04 -27.77
N VAL A 20 1.15 -48.36 -28.92
CA VAL A 20 0.34 -48.69 -30.11
C VAL A 20 1.20 -48.90 -31.37
N GLY A 21 2.53 -48.94 -31.19
CA GLY A 21 3.46 -49.16 -32.31
C GLY A 21 3.16 -50.43 -33.09
N GLY A 22 3.18 -50.33 -34.43
CA GLY A 22 2.89 -51.42 -35.34
C GLY A 22 1.41 -51.77 -35.49
N LEU A 23 0.49 -51.16 -34.73
CA LEU A 23 -0.94 -51.40 -34.82
C LEU A 23 -1.59 -50.47 -35.84
N ASN A 24 -2.66 -50.95 -36.50
CA ASN A 24 -3.52 -50.08 -37.29
C ASN A 24 -4.48 -49.28 -36.38
N ALA A 25 -5.22 -48.32 -36.95
CA ALA A 25 -6.11 -47.45 -36.16
C ALA A 25 -7.17 -48.21 -35.37
N GLN A 26 -7.76 -49.29 -35.93
CA GLN A 26 -8.75 -50.09 -35.23
C GLN A 26 -8.13 -50.88 -34.06
N GLN A 27 -7.02 -51.55 -34.31
CA GLN A 27 -6.30 -52.31 -33.27
C GLN A 27 -5.80 -51.40 -32.13
N ALA A 28 -5.28 -50.21 -32.48
CA ALA A 28 -4.86 -49.23 -31.50
C ALA A 28 -6.04 -48.71 -30.68
N TYR A 29 -7.16 -48.39 -31.32
CA TYR A 29 -8.40 -47.99 -30.62
C TYR A 29 -8.89 -49.08 -29.66
N ASP A 30 -8.96 -50.35 -30.11
CA ASP A 30 -9.41 -51.47 -29.26
C ASP A 30 -8.47 -51.65 -28.06
N LYS A 31 -7.18 -51.51 -28.27
CA LYS A 31 -6.17 -51.59 -27.21
C LYS A 31 -6.34 -50.49 -26.18
N VAL A 32 -6.42 -49.20 -26.59
CA VAL A 32 -6.56 -48.10 -25.65
C VAL A 32 -7.88 -48.13 -24.88
N ARG A 33 -8.98 -48.55 -25.54
CA ARG A 33 -10.28 -48.70 -24.90
C ARG A 33 -10.34 -49.81 -23.85
N LYS A 34 -9.66 -50.92 -24.08
CA LYS A 34 -9.64 -52.09 -23.17
C LYS A 34 -8.62 -51.95 -22.03
N THR A 35 -7.60 -51.13 -22.21
CA THR A 35 -6.53 -50.98 -21.22
C THR A 35 -7.04 -50.29 -19.95
N LYS A 36 -7.03 -51.02 -18.83
CA LYS A 36 -7.30 -50.47 -17.51
C LYS A 36 -6.03 -49.88 -16.93
N ARG A 37 -6.16 -48.74 -16.26
CA ARG A 37 -5.06 -48.08 -15.62
C ARG A 37 -5.54 -47.22 -14.45
N GLN A 38 -4.63 -46.95 -13.53
CA GLN A 38 -4.86 -46.09 -12.38
C GLN A 38 -4.26 -44.69 -12.64
N SER A 39 -5.00 -43.64 -12.29
CA SER A 39 -4.46 -42.28 -12.32
C SER A 39 -3.58 -42.08 -11.09
N LYS A 40 -2.30 -41.78 -11.33
CA LYS A 40 -1.30 -41.49 -10.29
C LYS A 40 -0.60 -40.20 -10.58
N ILE A 41 -0.58 -39.30 -9.61
CA ILE A 41 0.05 -37.99 -9.75
C ILE A 41 1.21 -37.89 -8.75
N TYR A 42 2.37 -37.56 -9.27
CA TYR A 42 3.60 -37.39 -8.49
C TYR A 42 4.07 -35.93 -8.57
N VAL A 43 4.47 -35.38 -7.42
CA VAL A 43 5.16 -34.09 -7.33
C VAL A 43 6.56 -34.35 -6.77
N ASN A 44 7.56 -34.04 -7.56
CA ASN A 44 8.98 -34.28 -7.22
C ASN A 44 9.19 -35.70 -6.67
N GLN A 45 8.69 -36.71 -7.40
CA GLN A 45 8.75 -38.16 -7.07
C GLN A 45 7.83 -38.62 -5.92
N LYS A 46 7.21 -37.72 -5.15
CA LYS A 46 6.26 -38.09 -4.11
C LYS A 46 4.87 -38.27 -4.70
N LEU A 47 4.23 -39.41 -4.42
CA LEU A 47 2.84 -39.67 -4.80
C LEU A 47 1.91 -38.76 -4.00
N VAL A 48 1.11 -37.93 -4.68
CA VAL A 48 0.15 -36.99 -4.06
C VAL A 48 -1.31 -37.39 -4.33
N TYR A 49 -1.54 -38.21 -5.36
CA TYR A 49 -2.87 -38.70 -5.70
C TYR A 49 -2.80 -40.08 -6.33
N SER A 50 -3.73 -40.95 -5.95
CA SER A 50 -3.95 -42.27 -6.53
C SER A 50 -5.45 -42.50 -6.70
N GLY A 51 -5.91 -42.44 -7.95
CA GLY A 51 -7.32 -42.61 -8.28
C GLY A 51 -7.71 -44.06 -8.46
N PRO A 52 -8.97 -44.35 -8.83
CA PRO A 52 -9.44 -45.69 -9.13
C PRO A 52 -8.83 -46.25 -10.45
N THR A 53 -8.81 -47.55 -10.57
CA THR A 53 -8.43 -48.21 -11.85
C THR A 53 -9.61 -48.19 -12.81
N THR A 54 -9.45 -47.53 -13.94
CA THR A 54 -10.50 -47.38 -14.97
C THR A 54 -9.95 -47.61 -16.37
N ASN A 55 -10.84 -47.73 -17.39
CA ASN A 55 -10.48 -47.77 -18.80
C ASN A 55 -10.20 -46.36 -19.39
N ALA A 56 -9.99 -45.36 -18.54
CA ALA A 56 -9.63 -44.00 -18.92
C ALA A 56 -10.64 -43.24 -19.81
N GLY A 57 -11.91 -43.68 -19.89
CA GLY A 57 -13.00 -42.95 -20.53
C GLY A 57 -13.07 -43.03 -22.03
N PHE A 58 -12.35 -43.92 -22.69
CA PHE A 58 -12.50 -44.17 -24.12
C PHE A 58 -13.83 -44.84 -24.42
N THR A 59 -14.56 -44.31 -25.44
CA THR A 59 -15.86 -44.78 -25.91
C THR A 59 -15.81 -45.04 -27.41
N THR A 60 -16.90 -45.60 -28.00
CA THR A 60 -17.01 -45.80 -29.44
C THR A 60 -16.82 -44.55 -30.29
N LYS A 61 -17.14 -43.37 -29.71
CA LYS A 61 -16.96 -42.05 -30.35
C LYS A 61 -15.49 -41.64 -30.51
N ASP A 62 -14.58 -42.29 -29.79
CA ASP A 62 -13.15 -41.94 -29.82
C ASP A 62 -12.33 -42.60 -30.90
N LYS A 63 -12.94 -43.53 -31.69
CA LYS A 63 -12.29 -44.19 -32.83
C LYS A 63 -11.74 -43.18 -33.84
N ALA A 64 -12.53 -42.15 -34.18
CA ALA A 64 -12.10 -41.08 -35.10
C ALA A 64 -10.90 -40.30 -34.54
N LYS A 65 -10.83 -40.05 -33.22
CA LYS A 65 -9.69 -39.38 -32.59
C LYS A 65 -8.40 -40.19 -32.63
N VAL A 66 -8.50 -41.53 -32.49
CA VAL A 66 -7.35 -42.43 -32.61
C VAL A 66 -6.89 -42.49 -34.08
N THR A 67 -7.81 -42.52 -35.06
CA THR A 67 -7.49 -42.43 -36.47
C THR A 67 -6.82 -41.10 -36.82
N ALA A 68 -7.33 -40.00 -36.32
CA ALA A 68 -6.69 -38.69 -36.48
C ALA A 68 -5.29 -38.63 -35.83
N ALA A 69 -5.08 -39.34 -34.72
CA ALA A 69 -3.76 -39.46 -34.11
C ALA A 69 -2.76 -40.24 -34.99
N LEU A 70 -3.22 -41.27 -35.68
CA LEU A 70 -2.44 -42.00 -36.69
C LEU A 70 -1.99 -41.05 -37.82
N HIS A 71 -2.88 -40.22 -38.34
CA HIS A 71 -2.55 -39.26 -39.40
C HIS A 71 -1.56 -38.17 -38.95
N ARG A 72 -1.59 -37.78 -37.68
CA ARG A 72 -0.63 -36.78 -37.11
C ARG A 72 0.80 -37.31 -37.02
N GLN A 73 1.03 -38.61 -36.98
CA GLN A 73 2.38 -39.17 -36.95
C GLN A 73 3.07 -39.22 -38.31
N TYR A 74 2.41 -38.79 -39.40
CA TYR A 74 2.88 -38.97 -40.78
C TYR A 74 4.34 -38.53 -40.93
N THR A 75 5.17 -39.49 -41.38
CA THR A 75 6.56 -39.28 -41.74
C THR A 75 6.82 -39.94 -43.08
N LEU A 76 7.67 -39.36 -43.93
CA LEU A 76 8.03 -39.93 -45.22
C LEU A 76 8.75 -41.28 -45.09
N PHE A 77 9.45 -41.46 -43.95
CA PHE A 77 10.19 -42.68 -43.61
C PHE A 77 9.77 -43.21 -42.24
N THR A 78 10.00 -44.50 -41.97
CA THR A 78 9.77 -45.10 -40.65
C THR A 78 10.62 -44.41 -39.61
N SER A 79 9.98 -43.89 -38.55
CA SER A 79 10.66 -43.23 -37.46
C SER A 79 10.76 -44.15 -36.23
N HIS A 80 11.95 -44.29 -35.69
CA HIS A 80 12.21 -44.97 -34.41
C HIS A 80 12.10 -44.04 -33.19
N LYS A 81 11.74 -42.75 -33.41
CA LYS A 81 11.57 -41.77 -32.33
C LYS A 81 10.40 -42.21 -31.44
N ARG A 82 10.64 -42.16 -30.10
CA ARG A 82 9.58 -42.35 -29.11
C ARG A 82 8.62 -41.15 -29.12
N VAL A 83 7.35 -41.39 -29.40
CA VAL A 83 6.33 -40.33 -29.45
C VAL A 83 5.11 -40.80 -28.64
N ASN A 84 4.66 -39.96 -27.71
CA ASN A 84 3.42 -40.16 -26.97
C ASN A 84 2.37 -39.17 -27.49
N LEU A 85 1.36 -39.65 -28.13
CA LEU A 85 0.25 -38.87 -28.67
C LEU A 85 -0.80 -38.70 -27.56
N LEU A 86 -1.16 -37.45 -27.24
CA LEU A 86 -2.22 -37.17 -26.29
C LEU A 86 -3.57 -37.16 -27.02
N VAL A 87 -4.44 -38.04 -26.60
CA VAL A 87 -5.82 -38.16 -27.14
C VAL A 87 -6.78 -38.06 -25.95
N ALA A 88 -7.58 -36.99 -25.91
CA ALA A 88 -8.59 -36.79 -24.88
C ALA A 88 -9.81 -37.71 -25.12
N PRO A 89 -10.09 -38.67 -24.21
CA PRO A 89 -11.28 -39.52 -24.32
C PRO A 89 -12.57 -38.72 -24.15
N THR A 90 -13.67 -39.19 -24.76
CA THR A 90 -14.98 -38.50 -24.71
C THR A 90 -15.53 -38.48 -23.25
N LYS A 91 -15.33 -39.55 -22.49
CA LYS A 91 -15.77 -39.67 -21.08
C LYS A 91 -14.60 -39.51 -20.09
N LEU A 92 -13.68 -38.59 -20.39
CA LEU A 92 -12.61 -38.28 -19.43
C LEU A 92 -13.22 -37.61 -18.21
N ASP A 93 -13.17 -38.29 -17.06
CA ASP A 93 -13.58 -37.72 -15.79
C ASP A 93 -12.52 -36.73 -15.29
N LYS A 94 -12.90 -35.46 -15.24
CA LYS A 94 -12.08 -34.37 -14.74
C LYS A 94 -12.54 -33.86 -13.35
N SER A 95 -13.54 -34.51 -12.77
CA SER A 95 -14.12 -34.05 -11.49
C SER A 95 -13.07 -33.97 -10.37
N ALA A 96 -12.13 -34.91 -10.36
CA ALA A 96 -11.04 -34.96 -9.39
C ALA A 96 -9.92 -33.92 -9.61
N LEU A 97 -9.90 -33.20 -10.75
CA LEU A 97 -8.78 -32.28 -11.05
C LEU A 97 -8.67 -31.12 -10.06
N SER A 98 -9.78 -30.66 -9.47
CA SER A 98 -9.75 -29.62 -8.44
C SER A 98 -9.02 -30.10 -7.20
N ASP A 99 -9.39 -31.27 -6.69
CA ASP A 99 -8.80 -31.87 -5.48
C ASP A 99 -7.33 -32.24 -5.72
N ILE A 100 -7.02 -32.74 -6.91
CA ILE A 100 -5.64 -33.05 -7.30
C ILE A 100 -4.80 -31.77 -7.35
N ASN A 101 -5.31 -30.68 -7.92
CA ASN A 101 -4.60 -29.39 -7.93
C ASN A 101 -4.35 -28.88 -6.50
N ALA A 102 -5.35 -28.99 -5.62
CA ALA A 102 -5.17 -28.65 -4.19
C ALA A 102 -4.08 -29.52 -3.54
N ALA A 103 -4.06 -30.82 -3.80
CA ALA A 103 -3.02 -31.72 -3.29
C ALA A 103 -1.62 -31.37 -3.83
N VAL A 104 -1.51 -30.99 -5.11
CA VAL A 104 -0.27 -30.54 -5.75
C VAL A 104 0.24 -29.26 -5.10
N THR A 105 -0.65 -28.26 -4.91
CA THR A 105 -0.31 -26.99 -4.24
C THR A 105 0.13 -27.25 -2.78
N ASN A 106 -0.62 -28.05 -2.02
CA ASN A 106 -0.26 -28.40 -0.65
C ASN A 106 1.10 -29.10 -0.57
N GLN A 107 1.38 -30.03 -1.49
CA GLN A 107 2.68 -30.69 -1.54
C GLN A 107 3.81 -29.71 -1.84
N THR A 108 3.60 -28.76 -2.77
CA THR A 108 4.58 -27.72 -3.08
C THR A 108 4.83 -26.81 -1.87
N GLN A 109 3.78 -26.44 -1.15
CA GLN A 109 3.89 -25.66 0.10
C GLN A 109 4.66 -26.43 1.19
N GLN A 110 4.37 -27.73 1.37
CA GLN A 110 5.12 -28.57 2.31
C GLN A 110 6.61 -28.67 1.94
N MET A 111 6.91 -28.77 0.64
CA MET A 111 8.30 -28.76 0.15
C MET A 111 8.99 -27.42 0.40
N ASN A 112 8.24 -26.33 0.52
CA ASN A 112 8.76 -24.99 0.79
C ASN A 112 8.96 -24.71 2.29
N ALA A 113 8.48 -25.57 3.17
CA ALA A 113 8.73 -25.46 4.60
C ALA A 113 10.24 -25.51 4.88
N GLY A 114 10.76 -24.49 5.57
CA GLY A 114 12.18 -24.35 5.87
C GLY A 114 13.07 -23.90 4.69
N ARG A 115 12.51 -23.59 3.53
CA ARG A 115 13.24 -23.05 2.38
C ARG A 115 13.22 -21.53 2.37
N THR A 116 14.27 -20.95 1.82
CA THR A 116 14.41 -19.48 1.69
C THR A 116 13.57 -18.97 0.53
N ALA A 117 12.72 -17.98 0.81
CA ALA A 117 11.99 -17.25 -0.24
C ALA A 117 12.96 -16.40 -1.07
N PRO A 118 12.76 -16.28 -2.38
CA PRO A 118 13.48 -15.30 -3.18
C PRO A 118 13.02 -13.89 -2.83
N HIS A 119 13.89 -12.92 -3.09
CA HIS A 119 13.55 -11.49 -3.04
C HIS A 119 13.71 -10.88 -4.41
N ASP A 120 12.70 -10.19 -4.87
CA ASP A 120 12.74 -9.45 -6.13
C ASP A 120 13.72 -8.28 -6.06
N ALA A 121 14.35 -7.95 -7.18
CA ALA A 121 15.00 -6.68 -7.32
C ALA A 121 13.95 -5.56 -7.26
N TYR A 122 14.31 -4.42 -6.69
CA TYR A 122 13.45 -3.25 -6.62
C TYR A 122 14.26 -1.96 -6.64
N ALA A 123 13.65 -0.87 -7.07
CA ALA A 123 14.26 0.44 -7.00
C ALA A 123 14.01 1.08 -5.63
N LEU A 124 15.02 1.76 -5.11
CA LEU A 124 15.03 2.41 -3.81
C LEU A 124 15.55 3.84 -3.93
N TYR A 125 14.76 4.80 -3.48
CA TYR A 125 15.24 6.14 -3.15
C TYR A 125 15.63 6.18 -1.67
N LYS A 126 16.85 6.60 -1.38
CA LYS A 126 17.34 6.77 -0.01
C LYS A 126 18.30 7.98 0.05
N ASN A 127 18.01 8.93 0.95
CA ASN A 127 18.83 10.09 1.24
C ASN A 127 19.31 10.83 -0.03
N GLY A 128 18.39 11.12 -0.94
CA GLY A 128 18.69 11.87 -2.16
C GLY A 128 19.24 11.07 -3.34
N LYS A 129 19.38 9.75 -3.22
CA LYS A 129 19.90 8.88 -4.28
C LYS A 129 18.91 7.77 -4.65
N VAL A 130 18.81 7.47 -5.94
CA VAL A 130 18.05 6.32 -6.45
C VAL A 130 19.01 5.20 -6.83
N THR A 131 18.80 4.03 -6.27
CA THR A 131 19.56 2.82 -6.52
C THR A 131 18.62 1.66 -6.85
N VAL A 132 19.16 0.59 -7.44
CA VAL A 132 18.44 -0.68 -7.59
C VAL A 132 19.03 -1.67 -6.62
N VAL A 133 18.18 -2.21 -5.75
CA VAL A 133 18.53 -3.34 -4.87
C VAL A 133 18.44 -4.61 -5.70
N PRO A 134 19.51 -5.41 -5.79
CA PRO A 134 19.53 -6.61 -6.62
C PRO A 134 18.61 -7.69 -6.06
N ALA A 135 18.13 -8.57 -6.95
CA ALA A 135 17.36 -9.75 -6.57
C ALA A 135 18.23 -10.74 -5.81
N VAL A 136 17.63 -11.46 -4.87
CA VAL A 136 18.24 -12.58 -4.16
C VAL A 136 17.50 -13.86 -4.51
N LYS A 137 18.22 -14.84 -5.06
CA LYS A 137 17.66 -16.15 -5.38
C LYS A 137 17.30 -16.89 -4.11
N GLY A 138 16.11 -17.47 -4.09
CA GLY A 138 15.66 -18.37 -3.05
C GLY A 138 15.79 -19.84 -3.45
N THR A 139 15.32 -20.72 -2.56
CA THR A 139 15.26 -22.16 -2.78
C THR A 139 13.81 -22.68 -2.79
N GLN A 140 12.81 -21.81 -2.68
CA GLN A 140 11.40 -22.18 -2.76
C GLN A 140 10.99 -22.55 -4.18
N TYR A 141 10.08 -23.53 -4.26
CA TYR A 141 9.47 -23.99 -5.51
C TYR A 141 8.20 -23.19 -5.82
N SER A 142 7.98 -22.98 -7.11
CA SER A 142 6.74 -22.44 -7.67
C SER A 142 5.81 -23.58 -8.09
N ASP A 143 4.52 -23.40 -7.87
CA ASP A 143 3.46 -24.25 -8.46
C ASP A 143 2.97 -23.72 -9.81
N GLU A 144 3.54 -22.62 -10.29
CA GLU A 144 3.19 -22.02 -11.58
C GLU A 144 3.34 -23.00 -12.73
N GLY A 145 2.27 -23.12 -13.53
CA GLY A 145 2.21 -24.02 -14.68
C GLY A 145 1.97 -25.49 -14.36
N LEU A 146 2.01 -25.91 -13.07
CA LEU A 146 1.76 -27.31 -12.70
C LEU A 146 0.33 -27.74 -13.01
N ALA A 147 -0.66 -26.89 -12.70
CA ALA A 147 -2.06 -27.15 -13.00
C ALA A 147 -2.32 -27.29 -14.51
N LYS A 148 -1.70 -26.43 -15.33
CA LYS A 148 -1.78 -26.51 -16.80
C LYS A 148 -1.17 -27.80 -17.33
N LYS A 149 0.01 -28.17 -16.81
CA LYS A 149 0.68 -29.42 -17.17
C LYS A 149 -0.15 -30.63 -16.76
N LEU A 150 -0.66 -30.64 -15.51
CA LEU A 150 -1.55 -31.69 -15.01
C LEU A 150 -2.77 -31.85 -15.91
N SER A 151 -3.51 -30.80 -16.20
CA SER A 151 -4.69 -30.85 -17.07
C SER A 151 -4.39 -31.39 -18.47
N LYS A 152 -3.25 -31.04 -19.04
CA LYS A 152 -2.79 -31.53 -20.35
C LYS A 152 -2.38 -33.03 -20.32
N GLU A 153 -1.65 -33.44 -19.30
CA GLU A 153 -1.05 -34.78 -19.18
C GLU A 153 -1.94 -35.78 -18.46
N PHE A 154 -3.05 -35.36 -17.88
CA PHE A 154 -3.96 -36.22 -17.09
C PHE A 154 -4.44 -37.43 -17.84
N VAL A 155 -4.60 -37.28 -19.16
CA VAL A 155 -4.96 -38.41 -20.09
C VAL A 155 -3.94 -39.53 -20.08
N ASN A 156 -2.73 -39.32 -19.63
CA ASN A 156 -1.68 -40.37 -19.53
C ASN A 156 -1.89 -41.34 -18.36
N GLY A 157 -2.81 -41.06 -17.44
CA GLY A 157 -3.00 -41.80 -16.20
C GLY A 157 -1.94 -41.45 -15.15
N THR A 158 -0.67 -41.73 -15.42
CA THR A 158 0.42 -41.31 -14.51
C THR A 158 1.02 -40.02 -15.01
N VAL A 159 1.09 -39.01 -14.10
CA VAL A 159 1.67 -37.69 -14.36
C VAL A 159 2.78 -37.40 -13.35
N TYR A 160 3.93 -36.96 -13.85
CA TYR A 160 5.05 -36.53 -13.05
C TYR A 160 5.20 -35.01 -13.16
N LEU A 161 4.93 -34.31 -12.07
CA LEU A 161 5.08 -32.87 -11.94
C LEU A 161 6.42 -32.57 -11.27
N LYS A 162 7.20 -31.70 -11.89
CA LYS A 162 8.48 -31.25 -11.36
C LYS A 162 8.43 -29.74 -11.18
N PRO A 163 8.18 -29.25 -9.95
CA PRO A 163 8.21 -27.82 -9.66
C PRO A 163 9.56 -27.20 -9.98
N LYS A 164 9.55 -25.96 -10.44
CA LYS A 164 10.76 -25.15 -10.64
C LYS A 164 10.96 -24.23 -9.45
N PHE A 165 12.18 -23.77 -9.22
CA PHE A 165 12.42 -22.69 -8.25
C PHE A 165 11.72 -21.41 -8.69
N ILE A 166 11.24 -20.65 -7.71
CA ILE A 166 10.71 -19.30 -7.96
C ILE A 166 11.85 -18.44 -8.47
N THR A 167 11.65 -17.81 -9.63
CA THR A 167 12.61 -16.87 -10.22
C THR A 167 12.22 -15.46 -9.81
N PRO A 168 13.05 -14.75 -9.02
CA PRO A 168 12.76 -13.38 -8.65
C PRO A 168 12.91 -12.43 -9.84
N LEU A 169 12.24 -11.27 -9.77
CA LEU A 169 12.39 -10.20 -10.75
C LEU A 169 13.84 -9.72 -10.80
N ALA A 170 14.39 -9.67 -11.99
CA ALA A 170 15.75 -9.18 -12.21
C ALA A 170 15.82 -7.65 -12.17
N ALA A 171 16.98 -7.09 -11.82
CA ALA A 171 17.21 -5.65 -11.76
C ALA A 171 16.96 -4.93 -13.10
N ASN A 172 17.16 -5.62 -14.22
CA ASN A 172 16.91 -5.09 -15.57
C ASN A 172 15.49 -5.34 -16.09
N SER A 173 14.59 -5.90 -15.26
CA SER A 173 13.20 -6.13 -15.68
C SER A 173 12.48 -4.80 -15.96
N PRO A 174 11.53 -4.77 -16.91
CA PRO A 174 10.75 -3.57 -17.20
C PRO A 174 10.07 -2.95 -15.96
N THR A 175 9.61 -3.79 -15.04
CA THR A 175 9.00 -3.37 -13.78
C THR A 175 9.97 -2.56 -12.93
N VAL A 176 11.16 -3.10 -12.65
CA VAL A 176 12.18 -2.43 -11.82
C VAL A 176 12.72 -1.16 -12.50
N GLN A 177 12.86 -1.16 -13.84
CA GLN A 177 13.26 0.03 -14.58
C GLN A 177 12.19 1.14 -14.52
N ASN A 178 10.89 0.78 -14.57
CA ASN A 178 9.81 1.74 -14.35
C ASN A 178 9.84 2.31 -12.92
N GLU A 179 10.00 1.47 -11.90
CA GLU A 179 10.16 1.91 -10.51
C GLU A 179 11.31 2.92 -10.37
N LYS A 180 12.47 2.60 -10.94
CA LYS A 180 13.66 3.47 -10.94
C LYS A 180 13.35 4.82 -11.62
N GLN A 181 12.69 4.80 -12.76
CA GLN A 181 12.30 6.03 -13.47
C GLN A 181 11.35 6.90 -12.63
N ARG A 182 10.33 6.29 -11.99
CA ARG A 182 9.40 7.01 -11.11
C ARG A 182 10.11 7.63 -9.91
N LEU A 183 11.01 6.91 -9.27
CA LEU A 183 11.80 7.43 -8.15
C LEU A 183 12.79 8.52 -8.57
N THR A 184 13.39 8.39 -9.75
CA THR A 184 14.24 9.46 -10.32
C THR A 184 13.43 10.73 -10.58
N GLN A 185 12.22 10.61 -11.11
CA GLN A 185 11.33 11.76 -11.27
C GLN A 185 10.96 12.40 -9.90
N LEU A 186 10.67 11.56 -8.89
CA LEU A 186 10.39 12.03 -7.53
C LEU A 186 11.58 12.78 -6.93
N GLN A 187 12.80 12.26 -7.12
CA GLN A 187 14.03 12.86 -6.60
C GLN A 187 14.19 14.33 -6.95
N HIS A 188 13.76 14.74 -8.14
CA HIS A 188 13.90 16.10 -8.66
C HIS A 188 12.70 17.00 -8.39
N ARG A 189 11.67 16.53 -7.67
CA ARG A 189 10.48 17.30 -7.38
C ARG A 189 10.70 18.27 -6.23
N ALA A 190 9.95 19.37 -6.29
CA ALA A 190 9.85 20.33 -5.21
C ALA A 190 8.40 20.81 -5.11
N VAL A 191 8.03 21.28 -3.93
CA VAL A 191 6.71 21.81 -3.62
C VAL A 191 6.85 23.14 -2.86
N THR A 192 6.00 24.10 -3.20
CA THR A 192 5.85 25.35 -2.46
C THR A 192 4.83 25.13 -1.36
N TYR A 193 5.28 25.33 -0.12
CA TYR A 193 4.49 25.25 1.10
C TYR A 193 4.14 26.65 1.55
N ARG A 194 2.89 27.06 1.37
CA ARG A 194 2.41 28.37 1.76
C ARG A 194 2.02 28.38 3.22
N VAL A 195 2.61 29.31 3.97
CA VAL A 195 2.27 29.56 5.38
C VAL A 195 1.77 30.99 5.48
N GLN A 196 0.46 31.15 5.61
CA GLN A 196 -0.21 32.45 5.49
C GLN A 196 0.15 33.15 4.17
N ASN A 197 0.86 34.27 4.20
CA ASN A 197 1.28 35.05 3.04
C ASN A 197 2.73 34.79 2.58
N LYS A 198 3.41 33.77 3.13
CA LYS A 198 4.80 33.44 2.81
C LYS A 198 4.93 32.04 2.20
N ASP A 199 5.76 31.94 1.19
CA ASP A 199 6.04 30.72 0.49
C ASP A 199 7.40 30.13 0.93
N TYR A 200 7.42 28.83 1.17
CA TYR A 200 8.61 28.06 1.51
C TYR A 200 8.75 26.91 0.53
N ARG A 201 9.90 26.82 -0.14
CA ARG A 201 10.18 25.73 -1.06
C ARG A 201 10.72 24.53 -0.30
N PHE A 202 10.13 23.35 -0.53
CA PHE A 202 10.62 22.06 -0.04
C PHE A 202 10.97 21.15 -1.22
N THR A 203 12.13 20.51 -1.15
CA THR A 203 12.58 19.52 -2.13
C THR A 203 12.39 18.11 -1.60
N THR A 204 12.38 17.11 -2.50
CA THR A 204 12.25 15.71 -2.08
C THR A 204 13.28 15.29 -1.02
N PRO A 205 14.60 15.60 -1.14
CA PRO A 205 15.56 15.23 -0.10
C PRO A 205 15.30 15.86 1.29
N GLU A 206 14.65 17.02 1.33
CA GLU A 206 14.30 17.68 2.59
C GLU A 206 13.07 17.08 3.27
N VAL A 207 12.25 16.32 2.52
CA VAL A 207 10.95 15.82 2.99
C VAL A 207 10.93 14.31 3.11
N ILE A 208 11.54 13.59 2.17
CA ILE A 208 11.50 12.13 2.06
C ILE A 208 12.90 11.57 2.28
N SER A 209 13.06 10.73 3.31
CA SER A 209 14.34 10.03 3.58
C SER A 209 14.45 8.72 2.81
N ARG A 210 13.33 8.04 2.58
CA ARG A 210 13.25 6.76 1.85
C ARG A 210 11.95 6.70 1.07
N ALA A 211 12.00 6.14 -0.14
CA ALA A 211 10.81 5.80 -0.92
C ALA A 211 11.04 4.58 -1.82
N THR A 212 9.97 3.85 -2.08
CA THR A 212 9.84 2.84 -3.12
C THR A 212 8.61 3.15 -3.97
N TYR A 213 8.55 2.61 -5.18
CA TYR A 213 7.39 2.70 -6.05
C TYR A 213 7.00 1.29 -6.50
N GLN A 214 5.95 0.74 -5.91
CA GLN A 214 5.49 -0.62 -6.19
C GLN A 214 3.97 -0.63 -6.37
N HIS A 215 3.47 -1.48 -7.25
CA HIS A 215 2.04 -1.62 -7.54
C HIS A 215 1.34 -0.30 -7.88
N GLY A 216 2.05 0.62 -8.55
CA GLY A 216 1.49 1.92 -8.94
C GLY A 216 1.50 3.00 -7.84
N HIS A 217 2.05 2.73 -6.67
CA HIS A 217 2.03 3.64 -5.52
C HIS A 217 3.42 3.89 -4.93
N TYR A 218 3.63 5.14 -4.46
CA TYR A 218 4.77 5.47 -3.64
C TYR A 218 4.54 5.04 -2.20
N GLN A 219 5.52 4.36 -1.62
CA GLN A 219 5.65 4.17 -0.19
C GLN A 219 6.84 4.99 0.28
N PHE A 220 6.68 5.83 1.30
CA PHE A 220 7.75 6.72 1.73
C PHE A 220 7.83 6.84 3.25
N THR A 221 9.02 7.14 3.72
CA THR A 221 9.31 7.58 5.08
C THR A 221 9.69 9.06 5.01
N THR A 222 9.04 9.88 5.85
CA THR A 222 9.35 11.31 5.95
C THR A 222 10.75 11.52 6.54
N GLY A 223 11.42 12.56 6.05
CA GLY A 223 12.80 12.88 6.37
C GLY A 223 12.94 14.06 7.33
N PRO A 224 14.01 14.85 7.21
CA PRO A 224 14.41 15.88 8.17
C PRO A 224 13.58 17.18 8.09
N VAL A 225 12.30 17.10 7.73
CA VAL A 225 11.40 18.25 7.64
C VAL A 225 11.25 19.03 8.96
N LYS A 226 11.49 18.36 10.09
CA LYS A 226 11.31 18.90 11.45
C LYS A 226 12.12 20.19 11.68
N ALA A 227 13.38 20.24 11.26
CA ALA A 227 14.24 21.41 11.47
C ALA A 227 13.73 22.64 10.72
N LYS A 228 13.35 22.46 9.46
CA LYS A 228 12.83 23.56 8.63
C LYS A 228 11.46 24.04 9.11
N VAL A 229 10.56 23.14 9.51
CA VAL A 229 9.28 23.51 10.14
C VAL A 229 9.50 24.24 11.47
N ALA A 230 10.48 23.84 12.28
CA ALA A 230 10.83 24.56 13.51
C ALA A 230 11.29 26.00 13.21
N GLN A 231 12.10 26.21 12.17
CA GLN A 231 12.51 27.55 11.73
C GLN A 231 11.32 28.39 11.26
N ILE A 232 10.38 27.81 10.52
CA ILE A 232 9.15 28.48 10.09
C ILE A 232 8.30 28.85 11.32
N ASN A 233 8.10 27.92 12.25
CA ASN A 233 7.39 28.18 13.51
C ASN A 233 8.06 29.25 14.35
N ALA A 234 9.39 29.31 14.42
CA ALA A 234 10.11 30.35 15.12
C ALA A 234 9.80 31.74 14.57
N LYS A 235 9.65 31.86 13.23
CA LYS A 235 9.41 33.12 12.53
C LYS A 235 7.93 33.55 12.52
N GLN A 236 6.98 32.61 12.38
CA GLN A 236 5.59 32.95 12.07
C GLN A 236 4.57 32.42 13.09
N ALA A 237 4.82 31.30 13.76
CA ALA A 237 3.85 30.72 14.68
C ALA A 237 3.57 31.67 15.85
N THR A 238 2.31 31.72 16.28
CA THR A 238 1.84 32.61 17.34
C THR A 238 1.56 31.90 18.67
N LEU A 239 1.38 30.57 18.64
CA LEU A 239 1.10 29.79 19.85
C LEU A 239 2.27 29.83 20.86
N GLY A 240 1.98 30.27 22.09
CA GLY A 240 2.94 30.33 23.16
C GLY A 240 3.98 31.45 23.00
N LYS A 241 3.64 32.52 22.28
CA LYS A 241 4.50 33.71 22.16
C LYS A 241 3.97 34.88 22.96
N SER A 242 4.87 35.77 23.34
CA SER A 242 4.55 37.10 23.88
C SER A 242 4.43 38.09 22.75
N PHE A 243 3.49 39.01 22.85
CA PHE A 243 3.21 40.05 21.86
C PHE A 243 3.38 41.42 22.44
N LYS A 244 3.97 42.34 21.69
CA LYS A 244 3.92 43.78 22.01
C LYS A 244 2.50 44.26 21.66
N PHE A 245 1.86 44.87 22.67
CA PHE A 245 0.47 45.30 22.59
C PHE A 245 0.33 46.72 23.07
N LYS A 246 -0.36 47.55 22.30
CA LYS A 246 -0.67 48.93 22.69
C LYS A 246 -1.97 48.92 23.51
N THR A 247 -1.88 49.31 24.78
CA THR A 247 -3.05 49.41 25.67
C THR A 247 -3.97 50.55 25.28
N ALA A 248 -5.19 50.59 25.83
CA ALA A 248 -6.14 51.66 25.59
C ALA A 248 -5.64 53.07 25.98
N ASP A 249 -4.78 53.17 26.97
CA ASP A 249 -4.12 54.40 27.39
C ASP A 249 -2.82 54.73 26.62
N GLY A 250 -2.58 54.01 25.51
CA GLY A 250 -1.44 54.26 24.61
C GLY A 250 -0.11 53.67 25.01
N LYS A 251 0.00 53.01 26.15
CA LYS A 251 1.24 52.38 26.64
C LYS A 251 1.51 51.07 25.89
N MET A 252 2.78 50.82 25.57
CA MET A 252 3.23 49.55 25.04
C MET A 252 3.54 48.59 26.18
N VAL A 253 2.88 47.43 26.15
CA VAL A 253 3.12 46.33 27.09
C VAL A 253 3.50 45.06 26.31
N THR A 254 4.14 44.11 26.99
CA THR A 254 4.39 42.79 26.45
C THR A 254 3.48 41.80 27.17
N THR A 255 2.67 41.07 26.39
CA THR A 255 1.80 40.03 26.97
C THR A 255 2.62 38.87 27.53
N ALA A 256 2.08 38.16 28.50
CA ALA A 256 2.67 36.87 28.92
C ALA A 256 2.58 35.86 27.75
N ASN A 257 3.53 34.92 27.70
CA ASN A 257 3.57 33.83 26.70
C ASN A 257 2.63 32.66 27.08
N ALA A 258 1.60 32.92 27.84
CA ALA A 258 0.61 31.97 28.31
C ALA A 258 -0.73 32.17 27.56
N GLY A 259 -1.62 31.22 27.72
CA GLY A 259 -2.95 31.23 27.10
C GLY A 259 -3.14 30.13 26.04
N THR A 260 -4.27 30.23 25.37
CA THR A 260 -4.69 29.23 24.36
C THR A 260 -4.63 29.78 22.95
N TYR A 261 -4.40 31.10 22.81
CA TYR A 261 -4.36 31.75 21.50
C TYR A 261 -3.12 31.34 20.69
N GLY A 262 -3.35 31.16 19.40
CA GLY A 262 -2.29 31.00 18.43
C GLY A 262 -2.29 29.63 17.72
N TRP A 263 -1.33 29.47 16.85
CA TRP A 263 -1.11 28.28 16.03
C TRP A 263 0.38 27.95 15.92
N LYS A 264 0.66 26.66 15.68
CA LYS A 264 1.96 26.12 15.25
C LYS A 264 1.77 25.09 14.16
N ILE A 265 2.73 24.93 13.27
CA ILE A 265 2.74 23.84 12.30
C ILE A 265 3.25 22.58 13.00
N SER A 266 2.50 21.48 12.86
CA SER A 266 2.92 20.14 13.24
C SER A 266 3.92 19.61 12.21
N SER A 267 5.14 19.34 12.61
CA SER A 267 6.16 18.78 11.70
C SER A 267 5.80 17.39 11.18
N LYS A 268 5.01 16.62 11.94
CA LYS A 268 4.49 15.30 11.50
C LYS A 268 3.47 15.46 10.38
N GLN A 269 2.46 16.32 10.57
CA GLN A 269 1.42 16.57 9.56
C GLN A 269 2.00 17.22 8.31
N ALA A 270 2.84 18.28 8.49
CA ALA A 270 3.54 18.91 7.38
C ALA A 270 4.41 17.94 6.58
N GLY A 271 5.15 17.05 7.25
CA GLY A 271 5.93 16.02 6.60
C GLY A 271 5.07 15.10 5.73
N GLN A 272 3.93 14.67 6.24
CA GLN A 272 2.98 13.82 5.50
C GLN A 272 2.35 14.55 4.32
N SER A 273 1.88 15.79 4.52
CA SER A 273 1.28 16.62 3.47
C SER A 273 2.26 16.94 2.35
N LEU A 274 3.49 17.32 2.72
CA LEU A 274 4.58 17.60 1.77
C LEU A 274 4.98 16.36 0.97
N ALA A 275 5.16 15.21 1.64
CA ALA A 275 5.53 13.96 0.98
C ALA A 275 4.43 13.50 0.01
N THR A 276 3.15 13.61 0.41
CA THR A 276 2.00 13.29 -0.47
C THR A 276 1.95 14.24 -1.66
N ALA A 277 2.20 15.53 -1.47
CA ALA A 277 2.24 16.50 -2.56
C ALA A 277 3.39 16.20 -3.54
N LEU A 278 4.58 15.89 -3.05
CA LEU A 278 5.72 15.49 -3.87
C LEU A 278 5.41 14.19 -4.65
N ALA A 279 4.85 13.19 -3.99
CA ALA A 279 4.47 11.92 -4.62
C ALA A 279 3.43 12.11 -5.73
N SER A 280 2.41 12.95 -5.50
CA SER A 280 1.36 13.25 -6.49
C SER A 280 1.77 14.28 -7.55
N GLY A 281 2.91 14.95 -7.40
CA GLY A 281 3.38 16.00 -8.32
C GLY A 281 2.70 17.34 -8.13
N LYS A 282 2.01 17.58 -7.01
CA LYS A 282 1.47 18.90 -6.66
C LYS A 282 2.61 19.89 -6.42
N ARG A 283 2.50 21.08 -6.99
CA ARG A 283 3.53 22.13 -6.89
C ARG A 283 3.31 23.10 -5.73
N HIS A 284 2.08 23.21 -5.23
CA HIS A 284 1.69 24.16 -4.18
C HIS A 284 0.73 23.48 -3.20
N ILE A 285 0.97 23.66 -1.91
CA ILE A 285 0.06 23.29 -0.84
C ILE A 285 0.09 24.36 0.26
N ASP A 286 -0.98 24.44 1.04
CA ASP A 286 -1.13 25.38 2.14
C ASP A 286 -1.01 24.68 3.48
N ALA A 287 -0.34 25.32 4.45
CA ALA A 287 -0.08 24.80 5.77
C ALA A 287 -1.31 24.78 6.70
N LYS A 288 -2.44 25.36 6.30
CA LYS A 288 -3.62 25.51 7.16
C LYS A 288 -4.16 24.20 7.74
N ASN A 289 -3.96 23.10 7.03
CA ASN A 289 -4.38 21.76 7.48
C ASN A 289 -3.34 21.05 8.35
N ASP A 290 -2.14 21.62 8.45
CA ASP A 290 -1.02 21.07 9.20
C ASP A 290 -0.77 21.83 10.52
N ILE A 291 -1.59 22.85 10.82
CA ILE A 291 -1.48 23.63 12.05
C ILE A 291 -2.23 22.97 13.19
N TYR A 292 -1.78 23.27 14.39
CA TYR A 292 -2.46 22.92 15.64
C TYR A 292 -2.47 24.08 16.61
N GLY A 293 -3.39 24.05 17.54
CA GLY A 293 -3.54 25.00 18.65
C GLY A 293 -3.57 24.32 20.00
N LYS A 294 -3.95 25.09 21.02
CA LYS A 294 -4.12 24.66 22.39
C LYS A 294 -5.53 25.04 22.88
N GLY A 295 -6.05 24.31 23.83
CA GLY A 295 -7.36 24.57 24.41
C GLY A 295 -8.46 23.75 23.75
N TYR A 296 -9.66 24.28 23.68
CA TYR A 296 -10.88 23.53 23.30
C TYR A 296 -10.84 22.96 21.86
N SER A 297 -10.42 23.77 20.88
CA SER A 297 -10.53 23.34 19.47
C SER A 297 -9.32 22.59 18.92
N HIS A 298 -8.14 22.70 19.52
CA HIS A 298 -6.87 22.17 19.01
C HIS A 298 -6.47 22.60 17.58
N LEU A 299 -7.30 23.34 16.88
CA LEU A 299 -7.12 23.67 15.45
C LEU A 299 -6.21 24.86 15.19
N GLY A 300 -5.79 25.55 16.25
CA GLY A 300 -5.07 26.81 16.13
C GLY A 300 -5.98 27.98 15.80
N THR A 301 -5.63 29.15 16.28
CA THR A 301 -6.40 30.37 16.13
C THR A 301 -5.56 31.48 15.49
N GLY A 302 -6.19 32.37 14.70
CA GLY A 302 -5.53 33.50 14.08
C GLY A 302 -4.68 33.20 12.85
N TYR A 303 -4.73 31.96 12.29
CA TYR A 303 -3.95 31.62 11.10
C TYR A 303 -4.42 32.36 9.84
N ALA A 304 -5.72 32.55 9.68
CA ALA A 304 -6.30 33.20 8.50
C ALA A 304 -6.06 34.72 8.43
N ASN A 305 -5.63 35.33 9.52
CA ASN A 305 -5.41 36.77 9.65
C ASN A 305 -3.93 37.04 9.96
N THR A 306 -3.34 38.04 9.32
CA THR A 306 -1.96 38.46 9.57
C THR A 306 -1.86 39.79 10.31
N SER A 307 -2.97 40.54 10.48
CA SER A 307 -3.00 41.78 11.23
C SER A 307 -3.00 41.52 12.73
N ASN A 308 -2.34 42.39 13.50
CA ASN A 308 -2.28 42.32 14.95
C ASN A 308 -1.97 40.89 15.46
N HIS A 309 -0.91 40.28 14.95
CA HIS A 309 -0.50 38.90 15.29
C HIS A 309 -1.58 37.84 15.03
N GLY A 310 -2.49 38.08 14.10
CA GLY A 310 -3.63 37.21 13.78
C GLY A 310 -4.88 37.47 14.63
N ILE A 311 -4.80 38.31 15.68
CA ILE A 311 -5.93 38.70 16.52
C ILE A 311 -6.92 39.55 15.72
N GLY A 312 -6.41 40.38 14.78
CA GLY A 312 -7.23 41.30 14.02
C GLY A 312 -7.67 42.51 14.87
N ASP A 313 -8.76 43.15 14.43
CA ASP A 313 -9.26 44.40 14.99
C ASP A 313 -10.49 44.21 15.88
N THR A 314 -10.89 42.96 16.15
CA THR A 314 -12.00 42.62 17.03
C THR A 314 -11.49 41.73 18.16
N TYR A 315 -11.41 42.33 19.38
CA TYR A 315 -10.84 41.64 20.55
C TYR A 315 -11.29 42.31 21.85
N VAL A 316 -11.04 41.66 22.97
CA VAL A 316 -11.21 42.19 24.31
C VAL A 316 -9.84 42.36 24.93
N ALA A 317 -9.54 43.58 25.46
CA ALA A 317 -8.38 43.89 26.25
C ALA A 317 -8.79 43.99 27.73
N VAL A 318 -8.08 43.27 28.61
CA VAL A 318 -8.34 43.27 30.05
C VAL A 318 -7.08 43.70 30.81
N SER A 319 -7.20 44.73 31.62
CA SER A 319 -6.16 45.15 32.55
C SER A 319 -6.48 44.71 33.98
N LEU A 320 -5.74 43.70 34.46
CA LEU A 320 -5.90 43.22 35.85
C LEU A 320 -5.47 44.28 36.86
N ALA A 321 -4.50 45.13 36.51
CA ALA A 321 -4.05 46.22 37.40
C ALA A 321 -5.06 47.36 37.54
N LYS A 322 -5.80 47.65 36.46
CA LYS A 322 -6.84 48.70 36.42
C LYS A 322 -8.23 48.16 36.74
N GLN A 323 -8.39 46.84 36.86
CA GLN A 323 -9.69 46.17 36.98
C GLN A 323 -10.68 46.66 35.93
N HIS A 324 -10.24 46.73 34.66
CA HIS A 324 -11.00 47.32 33.56
C HIS A 324 -10.86 46.51 32.27
N ALA A 325 -11.94 46.47 31.49
CA ALA A 325 -11.98 45.79 30.19
C ALA A 325 -12.46 46.74 29.08
N TRP A 326 -11.87 46.58 27.88
CA TRP A 326 -12.23 47.29 26.66
C TRP A 326 -12.56 46.29 25.58
N PHE A 327 -13.70 46.47 24.93
CA PHE A 327 -14.18 45.64 23.82
C PHE A 327 -13.99 46.41 22.52
N TYR A 328 -13.19 45.83 21.63
CA TYR A 328 -12.95 46.41 20.30
C TYR A 328 -13.69 45.63 19.24
N LYS A 329 -14.37 46.32 18.33
CA LYS A 329 -14.99 45.76 17.14
C LYS A 329 -14.55 46.61 15.93
N ASN A 330 -13.89 45.95 14.95
CA ASN A 330 -13.36 46.63 13.77
C ASN A 330 -12.49 47.84 14.13
N GLY A 331 -11.61 47.69 15.08
CA GLY A 331 -10.68 48.73 15.55
C GLY A 331 -11.29 49.84 16.41
N LYS A 332 -12.59 49.83 16.66
CA LYS A 332 -13.28 50.82 17.48
C LYS A 332 -13.64 50.23 18.83
N CYS A 333 -13.38 50.99 19.92
CA CYS A 333 -13.83 50.61 21.23
C CYS A 333 -15.34 50.81 21.32
N VAL A 334 -16.10 49.72 21.48
CA VAL A 334 -17.56 49.73 21.50
C VAL A 334 -18.14 49.59 22.91
N LEU A 335 -17.32 49.12 23.86
CA LEU A 335 -17.69 49.01 25.25
C LEU A 335 -16.43 49.14 26.12
N SER A 336 -16.55 49.87 27.21
CA SER A 336 -15.50 50.04 28.23
C SER A 336 -16.15 49.95 29.60
N THR A 337 -15.67 49.08 30.48
CA THR A 337 -16.35 48.77 31.74
C THR A 337 -15.35 48.31 32.82
N ASP A 338 -15.67 48.63 34.04
CA ASP A 338 -14.97 48.06 35.19
C ASP A 338 -15.30 46.55 35.33
N ILE A 339 -14.36 45.81 35.82
CA ILE A 339 -14.46 44.38 36.08
C ILE A 339 -13.87 44.02 37.44
N VAL A 340 -14.19 42.85 37.93
CA VAL A 340 -13.53 42.23 39.06
C VAL A 340 -12.75 41.00 38.54
N SER A 341 -11.47 40.95 38.87
CA SER A 341 -10.62 39.78 38.58
C SER A 341 -10.47 38.91 39.82
N GLY A 342 -10.03 37.67 39.64
CA GLY A 342 -9.75 36.77 40.75
C GLY A 342 -8.70 37.33 41.72
N THR A 343 -8.83 36.97 42.98
CA THR A 343 -7.94 37.40 44.08
C THR A 343 -6.47 36.99 43.80
N ASN A 344 -5.52 37.78 44.32
CA ASN A 344 -4.09 37.55 44.08
C ASN A 344 -3.49 36.41 44.94
N ASN A 345 -4.30 35.40 45.27
CA ASN A 345 -3.85 34.22 46.03
C ASN A 345 -3.68 33.00 45.10
N VAL A 346 -3.00 31.96 45.62
CA VAL A 346 -2.80 30.72 44.88
C VAL A 346 -4.18 30.03 44.65
N GLY A 347 -4.53 29.76 43.39
CA GLY A 347 -5.76 29.07 42.99
C GLY A 347 -6.82 30.00 42.40
N ASN A 348 -6.94 31.25 42.81
CA ASN A 348 -8.00 32.14 42.34
C ASN A 348 -7.51 33.28 41.43
N ARG A 349 -6.22 33.33 41.14
CA ARG A 349 -5.61 34.39 40.33
C ARG A 349 -6.06 34.28 38.87
N THR A 350 -6.60 35.34 38.31
CA THR A 350 -6.86 35.44 36.87
C THR A 350 -5.55 35.32 36.10
N PRO A 351 -5.37 34.33 35.23
CA PRO A 351 -4.12 34.11 34.51
C PRO A 351 -3.89 35.19 33.47
N LYS A 352 -2.63 35.67 33.36
CA LYS A 352 -2.19 36.58 32.30
C LYS A 352 -1.90 35.80 31.03
N GLY A 353 -2.14 36.39 29.87
CA GLY A 353 -1.85 35.76 28.59
C GLY A 353 -2.75 36.24 27.48
N VAL A 354 -2.74 35.49 26.36
CA VAL A 354 -3.61 35.72 25.21
C VAL A 354 -4.48 34.47 25.01
N TRP A 355 -5.77 34.69 24.99
CA TRP A 355 -6.80 33.65 24.98
C TRP A 355 -7.72 33.87 23.82
N TYR A 356 -8.37 32.83 23.29
CA TYR A 356 -9.46 32.95 22.38
C TYR A 356 -10.80 32.61 23.06
N ILE A 357 -11.89 33.17 22.60
CA ILE A 357 -13.24 32.85 23.10
C ILE A 357 -13.58 31.44 22.61
N MET A 358 -13.66 30.50 23.55
CA MET A 358 -13.88 29.09 23.22
C MET A 358 -15.32 28.80 22.82
N TYR A 359 -16.29 29.40 23.53
CA TYR A 359 -17.72 29.26 23.24
C TYR A 359 -18.51 30.42 23.84
N GLN A 360 -19.73 30.57 23.41
CA GLN A 360 -20.70 31.51 23.93
C GLN A 360 -21.94 30.76 24.42
N GLN A 361 -22.46 31.12 25.57
CA GLN A 361 -23.65 30.51 26.15
C GLN A 361 -24.66 31.57 26.63
N THR A 362 -25.89 31.46 26.20
CA THR A 362 -27.00 32.36 26.59
C THR A 362 -28.31 31.51 26.57
N PRO A 363 -29.09 31.50 27.70
CA PRO A 363 -28.75 32.04 29.03
C PRO A 363 -27.67 31.20 29.75
N SER A 364 -27.02 31.83 30.71
CA SER A 364 -26.02 31.17 31.56
C SER A 364 -26.30 31.51 33.03
N VAL A 365 -26.22 30.50 33.89
CA VAL A 365 -26.32 30.63 35.33
C VAL A 365 -24.91 30.44 35.93
N LEU A 366 -24.40 31.45 36.60
CA LEU A 366 -23.17 31.37 37.36
C LEU A 366 -23.41 30.62 38.66
N ARG A 367 -22.72 29.49 38.84
CA ARG A 367 -22.82 28.69 40.08
C ARG A 367 -21.45 28.53 40.70
N GLY A 368 -21.37 28.61 42.01
CA GLY A 368 -20.09 28.45 42.71
C GLY A 368 -20.29 28.40 44.24
N LEU A 369 -19.18 28.55 44.94
CA LEU A 369 -19.13 28.66 46.38
C LEU A 369 -18.57 30.03 46.74
N ASN A 370 -19.15 30.68 47.74
CA ASN A 370 -18.60 31.84 48.41
C ASN A 370 -17.41 31.42 49.30
N ASP A 371 -16.64 32.38 49.76
CA ASP A 371 -15.48 32.10 50.63
C ASP A 371 -15.89 31.47 51.99
N ASP A 372 -17.14 31.62 52.39
CA ASP A 372 -17.73 31.00 53.57
C ASP A 372 -18.28 29.57 53.29
N GLY A 373 -18.11 29.05 52.07
CA GLY A 373 -18.59 27.74 51.65
C GLY A 373 -20.09 27.70 51.25
N SER A 374 -20.82 28.78 51.33
CA SER A 374 -22.19 28.87 50.84
C SER A 374 -22.26 28.83 49.35
N LYS A 375 -23.31 28.22 48.77
CA LYS A 375 -23.54 28.12 47.30
C LYS A 375 -24.22 29.39 46.81
N TYR A 376 -23.77 29.82 45.59
CA TYR A 376 -24.50 30.83 44.82
C TYR A 376 -24.92 30.25 43.45
N ALA A 377 -26.05 30.72 42.91
CA ALA A 377 -26.54 30.41 41.58
C ALA A 377 -27.32 31.60 41.02
#